data_4c98ff3a39e8bfbbd8fbc7a49f64fc9d
#
_entry.id   4c98ff3a39e8bfbbd8fbc7a49f64fc9d
#
_cell.length_a   1.000
_cell.length_b   1.000
_cell.length_c   1.000
_cell.angle_alpha   90.00
_cell.angle_beta   90.00
_cell.angle_gamma   90.00
#
_symmetry.space_group_name_H-M   'P 1'
#
loop_
_entity.id
_entity.type
_entity.pdbx_description
1 polymer ?
#
loop_
_entity_poly.entity_id
_entity_poly.type
_entity_poly.pdbx_seq_one_letter_code
_entity_poly.pdbx_strand_id
1 'polypeptide(L)'
;MARALLERWEQLAGTASYDAKELAKLCDLSVRQLERDFRRALGRSPQNWLNEERIKAAQELLLSGQPVKVVAFELGFKQVSHFCRQFKFLNNTTASKFVLIQTQEIRNVAHR
;
A
#
# COMPACT_ATOMS: atom_id res chain seq x y z
N MET A 1 -16.11 -16.82 -2.37
CA MET A 1 -16.61 -15.52 -1.90
C MET A 1 -15.53 -14.59 -1.37
N ALA A 2 -14.70 -15.03 -0.43
CA ALA A 2 -13.63 -14.19 0.11
C ALA A 2 -12.65 -13.71 -0.97
N ARG A 3 -12.33 -14.56 -1.93
CA ARG A 3 -11.43 -14.23 -3.04
C ARG A 3 -11.98 -13.11 -3.93
N ALA A 4 -13.28 -13.17 -4.24
CA ALA A 4 -13.93 -12.16 -5.07
C ALA A 4 -13.99 -10.81 -4.36
N LEU A 5 -14.23 -10.81 -3.04
CA LEU A 5 -14.21 -9.61 -2.23
C LEU A 5 -12.80 -9.00 -2.20
N LEU A 6 -11.79 -9.83 -1.96
CA LEU A 6 -10.41 -9.36 -1.92
C LEU A 6 -9.98 -8.73 -3.23
N GLU A 7 -10.28 -9.37 -4.35
CA GLU A 7 -9.97 -8.83 -5.68
C GLU A 7 -10.64 -7.48 -5.90
N ARG A 8 -11.90 -7.34 -5.48
CA ARG A 8 -12.62 -6.08 -5.59
C ARG A 8 -11.96 -4.98 -4.75
N TRP A 9 -11.59 -5.31 -3.52
CA TRP A 9 -10.92 -4.35 -2.64
C TRP A 9 -9.55 -3.93 -3.20
N GLU A 10 -8.81 -4.86 -3.77
CA GLU A 10 -7.53 -4.57 -4.41
C GLU A 10 -7.70 -3.61 -5.58
N GLN A 11 -8.73 -3.79 -6.39
CA GLN A 11 -9.02 -2.92 -7.53
C GLN A 11 -9.44 -1.51 -7.08
N LEU A 12 -10.13 -1.40 -5.96
CA LEU A 12 -10.68 -0.13 -5.48
C LEU A 12 -9.75 0.62 -4.53
N ALA A 13 -8.73 -0.03 -3.99
CA ALA A 13 -7.86 0.57 -2.97
C ALA A 13 -7.26 1.90 -3.41
N GLY A 14 -6.68 1.94 -4.60
CA GLY A 14 -6.09 3.18 -5.14
C GLY A 14 -7.13 4.26 -5.39
N THR A 15 -8.28 3.90 -5.96
CA THR A 15 -9.37 4.84 -6.21
C THR A 15 -9.90 5.44 -4.91
N ALA A 16 -9.88 4.66 -3.83
CA ALA A 16 -10.26 5.10 -2.49
C ALA A 16 -9.15 5.91 -1.80
N SER A 17 -8.05 6.16 -2.48
CA SER A 17 -6.87 6.82 -1.91
C SER A 17 -6.41 6.15 -0.62
N TYR A 18 -6.55 4.84 -0.55
CA TYR A 18 -6.16 4.00 0.58
C TYR A 18 -6.81 4.42 1.90
N ASP A 19 -8.05 4.93 1.82
CA ASP A 19 -8.84 5.39 2.97
C ASP A 19 -10.05 4.48 3.13
N ALA A 20 -10.25 3.95 4.36
CA ALA A 20 -11.33 3.01 4.63
C ALA A 20 -12.72 3.63 4.43
N LYS A 21 -12.90 4.89 4.76
CA LYS A 21 -14.18 5.58 4.56
C LYS A 21 -14.53 5.68 3.09
N GLU A 22 -13.54 6.03 2.27
CA GLU A 22 -13.73 6.14 0.83
C GLU A 22 -13.97 4.77 0.20
N LEU A 23 -13.26 3.73 0.67
CA LEU A 23 -13.49 2.38 0.20
C LEU A 23 -14.91 1.90 0.52
N ALA A 24 -15.40 2.20 1.72
CA ALA A 24 -16.77 1.87 2.12
C ALA A 24 -17.79 2.53 1.17
N LYS A 25 -17.58 3.80 0.85
CA LYS A 25 -18.45 4.51 -0.10
C LYS A 25 -18.46 3.85 -1.47
N LEU A 26 -17.29 3.47 -1.98
CA LEU A 26 -17.18 2.81 -3.27
C LEU A 26 -17.87 1.45 -3.29
N CYS A 27 -17.90 0.77 -2.16
CA CYS A 27 -18.57 -0.52 -2.00
C CYS A 27 -20.06 -0.39 -1.62
N ASP A 28 -20.56 0.83 -1.47
CA ASP A 28 -21.92 1.12 -1.04
C ASP A 28 -22.24 0.49 0.32
N LEU A 29 -21.29 0.58 1.24
CA LEU A 29 -21.37 0.05 2.59
C LEU A 29 -21.08 1.13 3.62
N SER A 30 -21.58 0.93 4.85
CA SER A 30 -21.10 1.72 5.97
C SER A 30 -19.69 1.25 6.35
N VAL A 31 -18.94 2.11 7.04
CA VAL A 31 -17.61 1.72 7.54
C VAL A 31 -17.70 0.49 8.44
N ARG A 32 -18.76 0.43 9.24
CA ARG A 32 -18.99 -0.69 10.17
C ARG A 32 -19.18 -2.01 9.43
N GLN A 33 -19.96 -1.99 8.33
CA GLN A 33 -20.15 -3.18 7.50
C GLN A 33 -18.85 -3.59 6.83
N LEU A 34 -18.08 -2.64 6.32
CA LEU A 34 -16.79 -2.91 5.72
C LEU A 34 -15.83 -3.55 6.72
N GLU A 35 -15.78 -3.02 7.95
CA GLU A 35 -14.95 -3.59 9.02
C GLU A 35 -15.34 -5.03 9.33
N ARG A 36 -16.64 -5.30 9.37
CA ARG A 36 -17.16 -6.65 9.61
C ARG A 36 -16.71 -7.61 8.50
N ASP A 37 -16.85 -7.17 7.25
CA ASP A 37 -16.47 -8.00 6.10
C ASP A 37 -14.97 -8.28 6.09
N PHE A 38 -14.14 -7.27 6.41
CA PHE A 38 -12.69 -7.45 6.49
C PHE A 38 -12.29 -8.42 7.60
N ARG A 39 -12.92 -8.32 8.75
CA ARG A 39 -12.63 -9.25 9.84
C ARG A 39 -12.98 -10.69 9.49
N ARG A 40 -14.09 -10.90 8.80
CA ARG A 40 -14.49 -12.23 8.35
C ARG A 40 -13.54 -12.78 7.29
N ALA A 41 -13.16 -11.95 6.32
CA ALA A 41 -12.35 -12.41 5.19
C ALA A 41 -10.86 -12.49 5.53
N LEU A 42 -10.32 -11.52 6.27
CA LEU A 42 -8.88 -11.37 6.48
C LEU A 42 -8.45 -11.31 7.94
N GLY A 43 -9.39 -11.25 8.88
CA GLY A 43 -9.08 -11.18 10.31
C GLY A 43 -8.44 -9.87 10.75
N ARG A 44 -8.61 -8.79 10.00
CA ARG A 44 -7.94 -7.51 10.26
C ARG A 44 -8.82 -6.34 9.84
N SER A 45 -8.43 -5.14 10.23
CA SER A 45 -9.17 -3.92 9.88
C SER A 45 -8.91 -3.51 8.43
N PRO A 46 -9.90 -2.85 7.79
CA PRO A 46 -9.69 -2.33 6.43
C PRO A 46 -8.53 -1.34 6.33
N GLN A 47 -8.40 -0.45 7.31
CA GLN A 47 -7.34 0.57 7.24
C GLN A 47 -5.94 -0.03 7.35
N ASN A 48 -5.75 -1.07 8.17
CA ASN A 48 -4.46 -1.75 8.26
C ASN A 48 -4.09 -2.40 6.92
N TRP A 49 -5.07 -3.05 6.30
CA TRP A 49 -4.86 -3.66 4.98
C TRP A 49 -4.57 -2.60 3.93
N LEU A 50 -5.34 -1.50 3.93
CA LEU A 50 -5.13 -0.40 2.98
C LEU A 50 -3.75 0.25 3.14
N ASN A 51 -3.28 0.39 4.37
CA ASN A 51 -1.93 0.92 4.62
C ASN A 51 -0.86 0.05 3.98
N GLU A 52 -1.01 -1.27 4.06
CA GLU A 52 -0.08 -2.20 3.41
C GLU A 52 -0.17 -2.11 1.89
N GLU A 53 -1.36 -2.01 1.33
CA GLU A 53 -1.55 -1.86 -0.11
C GLU A 53 -0.93 -0.56 -0.62
N ARG A 54 -1.04 0.51 0.17
CA ARG A 54 -0.42 1.79 -0.13
C ARG A 54 1.11 1.68 -0.19
N ILE A 55 1.70 0.94 0.74
CA ILE A 55 3.15 0.75 0.76
C ILE A 55 3.61 -0.19 -0.37
N LYS A 56 2.82 -1.18 -0.75
CA LYS A 56 3.12 -2.00 -1.94
C LYS A 56 3.17 -1.14 -3.20
N ALA A 57 2.20 -0.22 -3.35
CA ALA A 57 2.20 0.73 -4.46
C ALA A 57 3.45 1.62 -4.42
N ALA A 58 3.88 2.03 -3.22
CA ALA A 58 5.10 2.80 -3.06
C ALA A 58 6.33 2.03 -3.53
N GLN A 59 6.43 0.75 -3.20
CA GLN A 59 7.54 -0.09 -3.64
C GLN A 59 7.65 -0.11 -5.16
N GLU A 60 6.52 -0.29 -5.85
CA GLU A 60 6.50 -0.31 -7.31
C GLU A 60 6.96 1.02 -7.91
N LEU A 61 6.45 2.13 -7.38
CA LEU A 61 6.82 3.47 -7.86
C LEU A 61 8.29 3.77 -7.61
N LEU A 62 8.81 3.39 -6.44
CA LEU A 62 10.23 3.57 -6.12
C LEU A 62 11.12 2.76 -7.05
N LEU A 63 10.75 1.52 -7.34
CA LEU A 63 11.51 0.66 -8.23
C LEU A 63 11.45 1.12 -9.69
N SER A 64 10.41 1.88 -10.05
CA SER A 64 10.34 2.49 -11.39
C SER A 64 11.23 3.73 -11.52
N GLY A 65 11.90 4.14 -10.45
CA GLY A 65 12.85 5.25 -10.46
C GLY A 65 12.30 6.58 -9.97
N GLN A 66 11.08 6.61 -9.44
CA GLN A 66 10.52 7.87 -8.94
C GLN A 66 11.15 8.28 -7.62
N PRO A 67 11.40 9.59 -7.42
CA PRO A 67 11.94 10.09 -6.16
C PRO A 67 10.99 9.85 -4.98
N VAL A 68 11.54 9.65 -3.79
CA VAL A 68 10.77 9.43 -2.57
C VAL A 68 9.70 10.49 -2.35
N LYS A 69 10.06 11.75 -2.56
CA LYS A 69 9.13 12.88 -2.40
C LYS A 69 7.93 12.77 -3.33
N VAL A 70 8.17 12.43 -4.58
CA VAL A 70 7.10 12.28 -5.58
C VAL A 70 6.19 11.12 -5.22
N VAL A 71 6.76 9.98 -4.83
CA VAL A 71 6.01 8.80 -4.42
C VAL A 71 5.10 9.13 -3.24
N ALA A 72 5.62 9.81 -2.23
CA ALA A 72 4.84 10.20 -1.06
C ALA A 72 3.60 11.02 -1.46
N PHE A 73 3.78 12.01 -2.31
CA PHE A 73 2.68 12.87 -2.75
C PHE A 73 1.68 12.13 -3.62
N GLU A 74 2.15 11.30 -4.54
CA GLU A 74 1.25 10.53 -5.41
C GLU A 74 0.35 9.59 -4.62
N LEU A 75 0.84 9.07 -3.48
CA LEU A 75 0.06 8.18 -2.63
C LEU A 75 -0.75 8.91 -1.57
N GLY A 76 -0.80 10.24 -1.63
CA GLY A 76 -1.67 11.03 -0.77
C GLY A 76 -1.11 11.35 0.61
N PHE A 77 0.19 11.16 0.83
CA PHE A 77 0.82 11.58 2.08
C PHE A 77 1.00 13.09 2.07
N LYS A 78 0.57 13.74 3.14
CA LYS A 78 0.71 15.19 3.28
C LYS A 78 2.14 15.60 3.59
N GLN A 79 2.90 14.71 4.25
CA GLN A 79 4.29 14.96 4.62
C GLN A 79 5.15 13.75 4.24
N VAL A 80 6.30 14.05 3.65
CA VAL A 80 7.28 13.01 3.28
C VAL A 80 7.74 12.22 4.51
N SER A 81 7.93 12.90 5.65
CA SER A 81 8.35 12.25 6.88
C SER A 81 7.37 11.19 7.35
N HIS A 82 6.08 11.42 7.18
CA HIS A 82 5.06 10.45 7.54
C HIS A 82 5.16 9.20 6.65
N PHE A 83 5.34 9.41 5.36
CA PHE A 83 5.56 8.31 4.41
C PHE A 83 6.80 7.49 4.79
N CYS A 84 7.92 8.16 5.06
CA CYS A 84 9.17 7.50 5.40
C CYS A 84 9.05 6.63 6.66
N ARG A 85 8.36 7.13 7.68
CA ARG A 85 8.13 6.38 8.91
C ARG A 85 7.27 5.14 8.66
N GLN A 86 6.18 5.29 7.92
CA GLN A 86 5.30 4.16 7.62
C GLN A 86 6.01 3.12 6.76
N PHE A 87 6.77 3.57 5.76
CA PHE A 87 7.54 2.66 4.90
C PHE A 87 8.53 1.84 5.74
N LYS A 88 9.31 2.51 6.58
CA LYS A 88 10.29 1.83 7.43
C LYS A 88 9.62 0.85 8.40
N PHE A 89 8.50 1.24 8.98
CA PHE A 89 7.76 0.39 9.91
C PHE A 89 7.31 -0.91 9.24
N LEU A 90 6.78 -0.82 8.02
CA LEU A 90 6.25 -1.99 7.32
C LEU A 90 7.32 -2.83 6.61
N ASN A 91 8.45 -2.24 6.25
CA ASN A 91 9.49 -2.92 5.48
C ASN A 91 10.78 -3.18 6.25
N ASN A 92 10.90 -2.68 7.48
CA ASN A 92 12.12 -2.76 8.30
C ASN A 92 13.35 -2.14 7.63
N THR A 93 13.14 -1.28 6.63
CA THR A 93 14.22 -0.58 5.95
C THR A 93 13.67 0.73 5.38
N THR A 94 14.56 1.71 5.18
CA THR A 94 14.16 2.99 4.58
C THR A 94 13.85 2.81 3.10
N ALA A 95 13.05 3.74 2.54
CA ALA A 95 12.73 3.72 1.11
C ALA A 95 13.99 3.76 0.24
N SER A 96 14.97 4.58 0.63
CA SER A 96 16.23 4.69 -0.12
C SER A 96 17.04 3.39 -0.09
N LYS A 97 17.14 2.75 1.07
CA LYS A 97 17.83 1.47 1.19
C LYS A 97 17.10 0.36 0.43
N PHE A 98 15.77 0.40 0.47
CA PHE A 98 14.94 -0.57 -0.27
C PHE A 98 15.30 -0.54 -1.76
N VAL A 99 15.32 0.64 -2.37
CA VAL A 99 15.66 0.80 -3.79
C VAL A 99 17.07 0.28 -4.06
N LEU A 100 18.03 0.63 -3.21
CA LEU A 100 19.42 0.22 -3.36
C LEU A 100 19.58 -1.30 -3.31
N ILE A 101 18.96 -1.94 -2.33
CA ILE A 101 19.03 -3.39 -2.15
C ILE A 101 18.41 -4.11 -3.36
N GLN A 102 17.23 -3.70 -3.79
CA GLN A 102 16.54 -4.32 -4.92
C GLN A 102 17.32 -4.14 -6.22
N THR A 103 17.89 -2.97 -6.42
CA THR A 103 18.72 -2.69 -7.60
C THR A 103 19.96 -3.57 -7.62
N GLN A 104 20.61 -3.77 -6.47
CA GLN A 104 21.78 -4.63 -6.36
C GLN A 104 21.43 -6.10 -6.62
N GLU A 105 20.30 -6.58 -6.11
CA GLU A 105 19.84 -7.94 -6.34
C GLU A 105 19.59 -8.21 -7.83
N ILE A 106 18.92 -7.28 -8.51
CA ILE A 106 18.66 -7.36 -9.94
C ILE A 106 19.98 -7.40 -10.71
N ARG A 107 20.92 -6.53 -10.33
CA ARG A 107 22.25 -6.46 -10.97
C ARG A 107 23.02 -7.76 -10.77
N ASN A 108 22.98 -8.34 -9.57
CA ASN A 108 23.67 -9.61 -9.27
C ASN A 108 23.09 -10.77 -10.07
N VAL A 109 21.76 -10.83 -10.21
CA VAL A 109 21.09 -11.85 -11.02
C VAL A 109 21.46 -11.70 -12.50
N ALA A 110 21.53 -10.47 -12.99
CA ALA A 110 21.89 -10.19 -14.39
C ALA A 110 23.32 -10.59 -14.74
N HIS A 111 24.21 -10.68 -13.76
CA HIS A 111 25.61 -11.07 -13.97
C HIS A 111 25.89 -12.56 -13.79
N ARG A 112 24.87 -13.34 -13.49
CA ARG A 112 24.97 -14.79 -13.42
C ARG A 112 24.59 -15.41 -14.74
#